data_24c151d38bcf62e57b78329e1f4ca4a8
#
_entry.id   24c151d38bcf62e57b78329e1f4ca4a8
#
_cell.length_a   1.000
_cell.length_b   1.000
_cell.length_c   1.000
_cell.angle_alpha   90.00
_cell.angle_beta   90.00
_cell.angle_gamma   90.00
#
_symmetry.space_group_name_H-M   'P 1'
#
loop_
_entity.id
_entity.type
_entity.pdbx_description
1 polymer ?
#
loop_
_entity_poly.entity_id
_entity_poly.type
_entity_poly.pdbx_seq_one_letter_code
_entity_poly.pdbx_strand_id
1 'polypeptide(L)'
;MEIILIRYCYSRWGVMGALCIDGLCICHTCEHPDRHLSVGKYDVKKERERLRIVGSPQGGYHCLPVFRSGNGPFVYRDGSIIVGKYRASGLLIHSQDSYTALFKRILWFHNKKESITLTIKDRKKNVYEIL
;
A
#
# COMPACT_ATOMS: atom_id res chain seq x y z
N MET A 1 7.03 9.75 10.24
CA MET A 1 5.68 9.52 9.67
C MET A 1 5.42 8.03 9.57
N GLU A 2 4.29 7.57 10.05
CA GLU A 2 3.90 6.18 9.94
C GLU A 2 2.71 6.05 9.00
N ILE A 3 2.85 5.19 7.99
CA ILE A 3 1.79 4.81 7.07
C ILE A 3 1.30 3.45 7.53
N ILE A 4 -0.02 3.28 7.63
CA ILE A 4 -0.61 2.00 8.01
C ILE A 4 -1.50 1.54 6.85
N LEU A 5 -1.19 0.36 6.33
CA LEU A 5 -2.05 -0.33 5.38
C LEU A 5 -2.84 -1.39 6.11
N ILE A 6 -4.17 -1.25 6.11
CA ILE A 6 -5.06 -2.22 6.72
C ILE A 6 -5.75 -2.99 5.61
N ARG A 7 -5.41 -4.25 5.45
CA ARG A 7 -6.05 -5.13 4.47
C ARG A 7 -7.39 -5.61 5.01
N TYR A 8 -8.45 -5.45 4.22
CA TYR A 8 -9.79 -5.82 4.66
C TYR A 8 -10.45 -6.88 3.77
N CYS A 9 -9.91 -7.16 2.60
CA CYS A 9 -10.49 -8.16 1.71
C CYS A 9 -9.40 -8.88 0.92
N TYR A 10 -9.39 -10.20 1.02
CA TYR A 10 -8.55 -11.07 0.20
C TYR A 10 -9.46 -11.80 -0.78
N SER A 11 -9.23 -11.65 -2.05
CA SER A 11 -10.00 -12.33 -3.08
C SER A 11 -9.13 -12.67 -4.28
N ARG A 12 -9.67 -13.48 -5.18
CA ARG A 12 -8.97 -13.78 -6.44
C ARG A 12 -8.80 -12.55 -7.34
N TRP A 13 -9.56 -11.49 -7.06
CA TRP A 13 -9.50 -10.24 -7.82
C TRP A 13 -8.45 -9.28 -7.28
N GLY A 14 -7.87 -9.56 -6.14
CA GLY A 14 -6.84 -8.75 -5.51
C GLY A 14 -7.03 -8.64 -4.02
N VAL A 15 -6.02 -8.11 -3.35
CA VAL A 15 -6.07 -7.80 -1.93
C VAL A 15 -6.38 -6.32 -1.79
N MET A 16 -7.53 -6.02 -1.20
CA MET A 16 -7.99 -4.64 -0.99
C MET A 16 -7.65 -4.16 0.41
N GLY A 17 -7.26 -2.92 0.52
CA GLY A 17 -6.93 -2.32 1.79
C GLY A 17 -7.21 -0.84 1.87
N ALA A 18 -7.04 -0.27 3.04
CA ALA A 18 -7.12 1.16 3.31
C ALA A 18 -5.77 1.66 3.79
N LEU A 19 -5.32 2.76 3.22
CA LEU A 19 -4.05 3.39 3.58
C LEU A 19 -4.33 4.58 4.48
N CYS A 20 -3.77 4.53 5.68
CA CYS A 20 -4.00 5.55 6.71
C CYS A 20 -2.69 6.21 7.10
N ILE A 21 -2.75 7.51 7.33
CA ILE A 21 -1.64 8.31 7.84
C ILE A 21 -2.17 9.12 9.01
N ASP A 22 -1.50 9.01 10.15
CA ASP A 22 -1.88 9.73 11.38
C ASP A 22 -3.36 9.51 11.77
N GLY A 23 -3.83 8.27 11.58
CA GLY A 23 -5.18 7.89 11.93
C GLY A 23 -6.25 8.22 10.89
N LEU A 24 -5.88 8.87 9.80
CA LEU A 24 -6.81 9.23 8.73
C LEU A 24 -6.61 8.32 7.52
N CYS A 25 -7.70 7.70 7.07
CA CYS A 25 -7.70 6.95 5.82
C CYS A 25 -7.65 7.94 4.65
N ILE A 26 -6.58 7.88 3.87
CA ILE A 26 -6.36 8.82 2.77
C ILE A 26 -6.72 8.24 1.40
N CYS A 27 -6.65 6.93 1.25
CA CYS A 27 -7.02 6.25 0.01
C CYS A 27 -7.20 4.77 0.28
N HIS A 28 -7.61 4.05 -0.76
CA HIS A 28 -7.66 2.60 -0.77
C HIS A 28 -6.51 2.03 -1.57
N THR A 29 -6.26 0.73 -1.39
CA THR A 29 -5.16 0.04 -2.03
C THR A 29 -5.64 -1.25 -2.69
N CYS A 30 -4.90 -1.67 -3.71
CA CYS A 30 -5.10 -2.95 -4.35
C CYS A 30 -3.74 -3.60 -4.58
N GLU A 31 -3.62 -4.88 -4.25
CA GLU A 31 -2.39 -5.64 -4.40
C GLU A 31 -2.68 -6.94 -5.14
N HIS A 32 -1.65 -7.50 -5.78
CA HIS A 32 -1.76 -8.79 -6.46
C HIS A 32 -2.20 -9.88 -5.48
N PRO A 33 -3.17 -10.72 -5.83
CA PRO A 33 -3.70 -11.72 -4.89
C PRO A 33 -2.66 -12.73 -4.39
N ASP A 34 -1.64 -13.04 -5.21
CA ASP A 34 -0.62 -14.03 -4.87
C ASP A 34 0.77 -13.43 -4.65
N ARG A 35 0.98 -12.19 -5.08
CA ARG A 35 2.30 -11.54 -5.09
C ARG A 35 2.31 -10.25 -4.27
N HIS A 36 1.73 -10.28 -3.10
CA HIS A 36 1.72 -9.14 -2.19
C HIS A 36 2.74 -9.35 -1.06
N LEU A 37 3.11 -8.25 -0.43
CA LEU A 37 4.04 -8.28 0.70
C LEU A 37 3.38 -8.93 1.92
N SER A 38 4.21 -9.50 2.79
CA SER A 38 3.69 -10.02 4.06
C SER A 38 3.29 -8.91 4.99
N VAL A 39 2.43 -9.24 5.93
CA VAL A 39 2.15 -8.40 7.09
C VAL A 39 3.46 -8.12 7.85
N GLY A 40 3.67 -6.88 8.23
CA GLY A 40 4.89 -6.49 8.94
C GLY A 40 5.21 -5.03 8.75
N LYS A 41 6.41 -4.66 9.18
CA LYS A 41 6.91 -3.29 9.09
C LYS A 41 7.96 -3.16 8.01
N TYR A 42 7.89 -2.05 7.29
CA TYR A 42 8.76 -1.72 6.18
C TYR A 42 9.20 -0.27 6.27
N ASP A 43 10.33 0.04 5.65
CA ASP A 43 10.73 1.43 5.44
C ASP A 43 10.22 1.90 4.09
N VAL A 44 9.90 3.19 3.98
CA VAL A 44 9.54 3.81 2.72
C VAL A 44 10.63 4.80 2.35
N LYS A 45 11.22 4.59 1.18
CA LYS A 45 12.31 5.44 0.70
C LYS A 45 11.92 6.10 -0.61
N LYS A 46 12.08 7.41 -0.66
CA LYS A 46 11.92 8.14 -1.90
C LYS A 46 13.21 8.02 -2.71
N GLU A 47 13.11 7.39 -3.87
CA GLU A 47 14.21 7.27 -4.83
C GLU A 47 13.76 7.90 -6.15
N ARG A 48 14.23 9.09 -6.45
CA ARG A 48 13.77 9.89 -7.59
C ARG A 48 12.25 10.10 -7.50
N GLU A 49 11.48 9.62 -8.46
CA GLU A 49 10.02 9.74 -8.48
C GLU A 49 9.32 8.49 -7.97
N ARG A 50 10.05 7.57 -7.34
CA ARG A 50 9.51 6.32 -6.82
C ARG A 50 9.44 6.34 -5.30
N LEU A 51 8.42 5.70 -4.77
CA LEU A 51 8.25 5.47 -3.34
C LEU A 51 8.51 3.98 -3.09
N ARG A 52 9.75 3.65 -2.80
CA ARG A 52 10.20 2.28 -2.66
C ARG A 52 9.89 1.75 -1.26
N ILE A 53 9.37 0.53 -1.20
CA ILE A 53 9.08 -0.16 0.05
C ILE A 53 10.25 -1.11 0.30
N VAL A 54 10.98 -0.86 1.38
CA VAL A 54 12.18 -1.60 1.73
C VAL A 54 11.98 -2.24 3.09
N GLY A 55 12.22 -3.48 3.17
CA GLY A 55 12.14 -4.12 4.46
C GLY A 55 12.30 -5.58 4.32
N SER A 56 12.23 -6.18 5.40
CA SER A 56 12.35 -7.55 5.75
C SER A 56 12.40 -8.57 4.61
N PRO A 57 12.96 -9.71 4.88
CA PRO A 57 13.63 -10.67 4.00
C PRO A 57 12.82 -11.35 2.93
N GLN A 58 11.64 -10.89 2.63
CA GLN A 58 10.84 -11.52 1.61
C GLN A 58 11.12 -11.01 0.22
N GLY A 59 11.89 -9.98 0.13
CA GLY A 59 12.35 -9.54 -1.14
C GLY A 59 13.49 -10.43 -1.56
N GLY A 60 13.22 -11.47 -2.27
CA GLY A 60 14.25 -12.03 -3.12
C GLY A 60 14.80 -10.91 -3.99
N TYR A 61 15.93 -11.13 -4.61
CA TYR A 61 16.64 -10.15 -5.45
C TYR A 61 15.79 -9.47 -6.51
N HIS A 62 14.60 -9.97 -6.78
CA HIS A 62 13.73 -9.50 -7.85
C HIS A 62 12.52 -8.72 -7.36
N CYS A 63 12.38 -8.54 -6.05
CA CYS A 63 11.24 -7.84 -5.49
C CYS A 63 11.63 -6.40 -5.20
N LEU A 64 11.14 -5.48 -6.04
CA LEU A 64 11.36 -4.05 -5.87
C LEU A 64 9.99 -3.37 -5.73
N PRO A 65 9.26 -3.66 -4.64
CA PRO A 65 7.93 -3.12 -4.49
C PRO A 65 7.95 -1.61 -4.28
N VAL A 66 7.01 -0.95 -4.92
CA VAL A 66 6.81 0.50 -4.78
C VAL A 66 5.32 0.77 -4.63
N PHE A 67 4.98 1.96 -4.15
CA PHE A 67 3.63 2.47 -4.33
C PHE A 67 3.47 2.89 -5.79
N ARG A 68 2.33 2.55 -6.38
CA ARG A 68 2.09 2.83 -7.80
C ARG A 68 0.69 3.35 -8.04
N SER A 69 0.52 4.00 -9.19
CA SER A 69 -0.80 4.17 -9.77
C SER A 69 -1.12 2.97 -10.67
N GLY A 70 -2.41 2.70 -10.88
CA GLY A 70 -2.87 1.61 -11.73
C GLY A 70 -4.35 1.32 -11.50
N ASN A 71 -4.95 0.50 -12.35
CA ASN A 71 -6.37 0.19 -12.27
C ASN A 71 -6.66 -1.11 -11.54
N GLY A 72 -5.79 -2.07 -11.63
CA GLY A 72 -5.99 -3.37 -11.02
C GLY A 72 -4.67 -4.08 -10.69
N PRO A 73 -4.75 -5.19 -9.96
CA PRO A 73 -3.59 -5.78 -9.31
C PRO A 73 -2.69 -6.63 -10.21
N PHE A 74 -3.21 -7.11 -11.35
CA PHE A 74 -2.53 -8.16 -12.11
C PHE A 74 -1.36 -7.66 -12.95
N VAL A 75 -1.23 -6.35 -13.11
CA VAL A 75 -0.16 -5.76 -13.90
C VAL A 75 1.19 -5.85 -13.18
N TYR A 76 1.18 -5.76 -11.86
CA TYR A 76 2.39 -5.74 -11.05
C TYR A 76 2.50 -6.99 -10.19
N ARG A 77 3.61 -7.72 -10.35
CA ARG A 77 3.86 -8.98 -9.66
C ARG A 77 5.05 -8.89 -8.70
N ASP A 78 5.45 -7.69 -8.34
CA ASP A 78 6.63 -7.42 -7.54
C ASP A 78 6.33 -7.03 -6.09
N GLY A 79 5.08 -7.20 -5.65
CA GLY A 79 4.65 -6.79 -4.33
C GLY A 79 4.23 -5.33 -4.23
N SER A 80 4.18 -4.62 -5.36
CA SER A 80 3.79 -3.21 -5.38
C SER A 80 2.37 -2.99 -4.92
N ILE A 81 2.14 -1.84 -4.30
CA ILE A 81 0.86 -1.43 -3.75
C ILE A 81 0.28 -0.34 -4.64
N ILE A 82 -0.87 -0.62 -5.24
CA ILE A 82 -1.59 0.35 -6.06
C ILE A 82 -2.52 1.15 -5.16
N VAL A 83 -2.47 2.47 -5.28
CA VAL A 83 -3.32 3.38 -4.51
C VAL A 83 -4.40 3.98 -5.41
N GLY A 84 -5.55 4.32 -4.82
CA GLY A 84 -6.66 4.89 -5.55
C GLY A 84 -7.90 4.99 -4.69
N LYS A 85 -9.04 5.16 -5.33
CA LYS A 85 -10.34 5.11 -4.68
C LYS A 85 -11.01 3.78 -4.97
N TYR A 86 -11.65 3.21 -3.97
CA TYR A 86 -12.38 1.95 -4.13
C TYR A 86 -13.52 2.11 -5.13
N ARG A 87 -13.60 1.20 -6.09
CA ARG A 87 -14.70 1.09 -7.03
C ARG A 87 -15.37 -0.26 -6.92
N ALA A 88 -14.58 -1.32 -6.92
CA ALA A 88 -15.02 -2.70 -6.79
C ALA A 88 -13.85 -3.56 -6.36
N SER A 89 -14.08 -4.81 -6.00
CA SER A 89 -13.00 -5.75 -5.70
C SER A 89 -12.07 -5.88 -6.89
N GLY A 90 -10.79 -5.59 -6.68
CA GLY A 90 -9.79 -5.61 -7.74
C GLY A 90 -9.79 -4.40 -8.66
N LEU A 91 -10.57 -3.36 -8.36
CA LEU A 91 -10.66 -2.17 -9.21
C LEU A 91 -10.59 -0.88 -8.39
N LEU A 92 -9.61 -0.07 -8.70
CA LEU A 92 -9.46 1.29 -8.17
C LEU A 92 -9.67 2.31 -9.28
N ILE A 93 -10.17 3.48 -8.90
CA ILE A 93 -10.31 4.63 -9.79
C ILE A 93 -9.56 5.82 -9.19
N HIS A 94 -9.34 6.86 -10.00
CA HIS A 94 -8.60 8.07 -9.59
C HIS A 94 -7.23 7.76 -8.98
N SER A 95 -6.59 6.72 -9.50
CA SER A 95 -5.34 6.21 -8.95
C SER A 95 -4.20 7.22 -9.08
N GLN A 96 -4.10 7.91 -10.21
CA GLN A 96 -3.06 8.90 -10.42
C GLN A 96 -3.19 10.06 -9.43
N ASP A 97 -4.40 10.52 -9.15
CA ASP A 97 -4.65 11.59 -8.19
C ASP A 97 -4.26 11.14 -6.78
N SER A 98 -4.63 9.93 -6.40
CA SER A 98 -4.29 9.37 -5.11
C SER A 98 -2.77 9.19 -4.96
N TYR A 99 -2.12 8.72 -6.00
CA TYR A 99 -0.66 8.57 -6.00
C TYR A 99 0.04 9.92 -5.86
N THR A 100 -0.41 10.92 -6.61
CA THR A 100 0.17 12.27 -6.55
C THR A 100 0.02 12.87 -5.15
N ALA A 101 -1.14 12.71 -4.53
CA ALA A 101 -1.38 13.19 -3.16
C ALA A 101 -0.47 12.49 -2.15
N LEU A 102 -0.33 11.16 -2.26
CA LEU A 102 0.55 10.39 -1.40
C LEU A 102 2.01 10.80 -1.59
N PHE A 103 2.45 10.95 -2.84
CA PHE A 103 3.82 11.34 -3.17
C PHE A 103 4.17 12.70 -2.57
N LYS A 104 3.30 13.68 -2.71
CA LYS A 104 3.50 15.02 -2.14
C LYS A 104 3.63 14.98 -0.63
N ARG A 105 2.82 14.17 0.04
CA ARG A 105 2.86 14.02 1.48
C ARG A 105 4.17 13.41 1.95
N ILE A 106 4.61 12.35 1.28
CA ILE A 106 5.87 11.69 1.60
C ILE A 106 7.06 12.60 1.31
N LEU A 107 7.02 13.33 0.20
CA LEU A 107 8.06 14.30 -0.17
C LEU A 107 8.26 15.36 0.92
N TRP A 108 7.17 15.86 1.47
CA TRP A 108 7.23 16.87 2.52
C TRP A 108 7.98 16.34 3.77
N PHE A 109 7.67 15.14 4.22
CA PHE A 109 8.37 14.51 5.35
C PHE A 109 9.80 14.14 5.00
N HIS A 110 10.04 13.65 3.79
CA HIS A 110 11.38 13.33 3.31
C HIS A 110 12.29 14.56 3.35
N ASN A 111 11.79 15.71 2.92
CA ASN A 111 12.56 16.96 2.93
C ASN A 111 12.86 17.46 4.34
N LYS A 112 12.10 17.04 5.32
CA LYS A 112 12.37 17.31 6.73
C LYS A 112 13.28 16.27 7.38
N LYS A 113 13.79 15.33 6.58
CA LYS A 113 14.66 14.23 7.03
C LYS A 113 14.01 13.33 8.09
N GLU A 114 12.70 13.26 8.10
CA GLU A 114 11.99 12.32 8.96
C GLU A 114 11.96 10.95 8.33
N SER A 115 12.05 9.90 9.17
CA SER A 115 11.89 8.54 8.69
C SER A 115 10.42 8.28 8.34
N ILE A 116 10.20 7.46 7.31
CA ILE A 116 8.87 7.10 6.86
C ILE A 116 8.78 5.57 6.91
N THR A 117 7.80 5.08 7.64
CA THR A 117 7.58 3.64 7.81
C THR A 117 6.20 3.24 7.31
N LEU A 118 6.09 1.99 6.88
CA LEU A 118 4.84 1.37 6.48
C LEU A 118 4.60 0.13 7.34
N THR A 119 3.46 0.08 7.98
CA THR A 119 3.01 -1.11 8.69
C THR A 119 1.85 -1.71 7.91
N ILE A 120 2.01 -2.97 7.50
CA ILE A 120 0.96 -3.72 6.82
C ILE A 120 0.34 -4.67 7.84
N LYS A 121 -0.97 -4.60 7.98
CA LYS A 121 -1.70 -5.48 8.89
C LYS A 121 -3.07 -5.83 8.33
N ASP A 122 -3.61 -6.95 8.81
CA ASP A 122 -4.95 -7.35 8.48
C ASP A 122 -5.95 -6.68 9.40
N ARG A 123 -7.15 -6.41 8.88
CA ARG A 123 -8.24 -5.87 9.69
C ARG A 123 -8.59 -6.89 10.78
N LYS A 124 -8.67 -6.41 12.02
CA LYS A 124 -9.12 -7.25 13.13
C LYS A 124 -10.61 -7.57 12.93
N LYS A 125 -10.94 -8.86 13.00
CA LYS A 125 -12.35 -9.26 13.02
C LYS A 125 -12.96 -8.88 14.35
N ASN A 126 -14.12 -8.23 14.27
CA ASN A 126 -14.93 -7.96 15.45
C ASN A 126 -15.56 -9.29 15.90
N VAL A 127 -15.81 -9.44 17.20
CA VAL A 127 -16.51 -10.61 17.75
C VAL A 127 -17.85 -10.84 17.03
N TYR A 128 -18.53 -9.78 16.66
CA TYR A 128 -19.80 -9.87 15.94
C TYR A 128 -19.69 -10.38 14.50
N GLU A 129 -18.53 -10.26 13.90
CA GLU A 129 -18.28 -10.76 12.54
C GLU A 129 -18.06 -12.28 12.53
N ILE A 130 -17.80 -12.87 13.67
CA ILE A 130 -17.58 -14.32 13.82
C ILE A 130 -18.89 -15.05 13.97
N LEU A 131 -19.92 -14.37 14.40
CA LEU A 131 -21.25 -14.92 14.61
C LEU A 131 -22.08 -14.81 13.32
#